data_64d8b9229c9144b7046d2bffde8a67e6
#
_entry.id   64d8b9229c9144b7046d2bffde8a67e6
#
_cell.length_a   1.000
_cell.length_b   1.000
_cell.length_c   1.000
_cell.angle_alpha   90.00
_cell.angle_beta   90.00
_cell.angle_gamma   90.00
#
_symmetry.space_group_name_H-M   'P 1'
#
loop_
_entity.id
_entity.type
_entity.pdbx_description
1 polymer ?
#
loop_
_entity_poly.entity_id
_entity_poly.type
_entity_poly.pdbx_seq_one_letter_code
_entity_poly.pdbx_strand_id
1 'polypeptide(L)'
;MDDDIGSVTLETLLTSPDYFALEKATPTQRAAFRAIEGRPLGELWRYQRVREAFRNVRPPEVKPFEFIWLAAIRGAKSLLASAAAFKMAMTVDCSDCLVSDEIRIPIVSVDKDKARQTWQHLAATMQARPKLARYLVKEPTLEGSVLVRRPDGRIVEILVTAGRRAGSSLVSRWLAGVVFDECARMQDAEDAVVNIEHNRQAVIGRIRPGGQIIYPSSPFQPDGPIYNWTTEFWGKPTQDLIVMRAPGKSVNPAYWTDERIEQLRRRDPIAYRTDYLAEFADSEYGAFSADDIDACMRQSDAALEPMPLHAYVATMDPATRSNAWTLMILTCTEAPPKPKYSIVLARQWVPRGEKLSPLTVLNEIADTMRPYGLDEVYTDQWSVDALSELASTLQPAADGSSRSISLTEENRTREDRYDAMKTLQLMVEDRRLEFPRDPVLKQDLVRVRRRVTAAGIKFVLPRSGDGHRHADYVPALELAMGVLPPPPAPAAPAKDPELERARALVRDKEGRNALENAALRLGGSL
;
A
#
# COMPACT_ATOMS: atom_id res chain seq x y z
N MET A 1 9.47 46.24 -24.03
CA MET A 1 9.85 45.97 -22.63
C MET A 1 9.94 44.47 -22.49
N ASP A 2 11.13 43.95 -22.30
CA ASP A 2 11.32 42.52 -22.00
C ASP A 2 10.86 42.28 -20.58
N ASP A 3 9.71 41.61 -20.42
CA ASP A 3 9.23 41.21 -19.09
C ASP A 3 10.32 40.32 -18.49
N ASP A 4 10.85 40.71 -17.34
CA ASP A 4 11.72 39.83 -16.55
C ASP A 4 10.93 38.56 -16.21
N ILE A 5 11.33 37.43 -16.80
CA ILE A 5 10.67 36.13 -16.64
C ILE A 5 10.54 35.74 -15.16
N GLY A 6 11.45 36.19 -14.30
CA GLY A 6 11.39 35.99 -12.87
C GLY A 6 10.18 36.63 -12.22
N SER A 7 9.71 37.77 -12.75
CA SER A 7 8.51 38.48 -12.27
C SER A 7 7.20 37.92 -12.82
N VAL A 8 7.22 37.16 -13.91
CA VAL A 8 6.01 36.54 -14.48
C VAL A 8 5.48 35.47 -13.56
N THR A 9 4.21 35.62 -13.14
CA THR A 9 3.59 34.67 -12.20
C THR A 9 3.31 33.32 -12.85
N LEU A 10 3.23 32.23 -12.05
CA LEU A 10 2.85 30.91 -12.54
C LEU A 10 1.46 30.92 -13.21
N GLU A 11 0.52 31.72 -12.67
CA GLU A 11 -0.79 31.92 -13.26
C GLU A 11 -0.64 32.53 -14.68
N THR A 12 0.16 33.58 -14.84
CA THR A 12 0.39 34.20 -16.14
C THR A 12 1.14 33.26 -17.10
N LEU A 13 2.17 32.55 -16.61
CA LEU A 13 2.87 31.55 -17.43
C LEU A 13 1.91 30.50 -17.98
N LEU A 14 0.99 30.00 -17.15
CA LEU A 14 0.04 28.97 -17.58
C LEU A 14 -1.06 29.51 -18.48
N THR A 15 -1.61 30.69 -18.23
CA THR A 15 -2.83 31.17 -18.90
C THR A 15 -2.58 32.04 -20.13
N SER A 16 -1.43 32.70 -20.23
CA SER A 16 -1.15 33.57 -21.37
C SER A 16 -0.85 32.77 -22.65
N PRO A 17 -1.36 33.18 -23.81
CA PRO A 17 -1.07 32.58 -25.11
C PRO A 17 0.40 32.69 -25.51
N ASP A 18 1.13 33.64 -24.93
CA ASP A 18 2.57 33.82 -25.17
C ASP A 18 3.45 32.73 -24.54
N TYR A 19 2.90 31.98 -23.55
CA TYR A 19 3.60 30.97 -22.78
C TYR A 19 2.95 29.58 -22.92
N PHE A 20 2.37 29.02 -21.86
CA PHE A 20 1.79 27.67 -21.91
C PHE A 20 0.35 27.61 -22.43
N ALA A 21 -0.30 28.74 -22.64
CA ALA A 21 -1.56 28.91 -23.36
C ALA A 21 -2.76 28.10 -22.82
N LEU A 22 -2.88 27.91 -21.51
CA LEU A 22 -4.10 27.39 -20.88
C LEU A 22 -5.15 28.51 -20.74
N GLU A 23 -5.62 29.04 -21.87
CA GLU A 23 -6.45 30.24 -21.94
C GLU A 23 -7.78 30.09 -21.15
N LYS A 24 -8.35 28.88 -21.11
CA LYS A 24 -9.60 28.58 -20.42
C LYS A 24 -9.40 27.99 -19.01
N ALA A 25 -8.34 28.44 -18.31
CA ALA A 25 -8.10 28.01 -16.95
C ALA A 25 -9.27 28.35 -16.04
N THR A 26 -9.78 27.36 -15.33
CA THR A 26 -10.89 27.53 -14.38
C THR A 26 -10.46 28.31 -13.13
N PRO A 27 -11.40 28.91 -12.36
CA PRO A 27 -11.06 29.52 -11.08
C PRO A 27 -10.31 28.58 -10.12
N THR A 28 -10.63 27.28 -10.15
CA THR A 28 -9.97 26.26 -9.32
C THR A 28 -8.51 26.04 -9.73
N GLN A 29 -8.23 25.95 -11.02
CA GLN A 29 -6.86 25.85 -11.52
C GLN A 29 -6.05 27.11 -11.20
N ARG A 30 -6.63 28.31 -11.43
CA ARG A 30 -5.99 29.57 -11.07
C ARG A 30 -5.69 29.67 -9.57
N ALA A 31 -6.58 29.17 -8.71
CA ALA A 31 -6.35 29.11 -7.27
C ALA A 31 -5.17 28.19 -6.92
N ALA A 32 -5.02 27.04 -7.60
CA ALA A 32 -3.85 26.17 -7.44
C ALA A 32 -2.55 26.91 -7.83
N PHE A 33 -2.54 27.61 -8.97
CA PHE A 33 -1.37 28.34 -9.44
C PHE A 33 -0.94 29.44 -8.47
N ARG A 34 -1.89 30.16 -7.89
CA ARG A 34 -1.60 31.18 -6.85
C ARG A 34 -1.11 30.54 -5.56
N ALA A 35 -1.75 29.48 -5.11
CA ALA A 35 -1.37 28.81 -3.86
C ALA A 35 0.05 28.20 -3.91
N ILE A 36 0.46 27.66 -5.07
CA ILE A 36 1.83 27.18 -5.29
C ILE A 36 2.86 28.30 -5.09
N GLU A 37 2.54 29.53 -5.50
CA GLU A 37 3.41 30.69 -5.31
C GLU A 37 3.22 31.43 -3.98
N GLY A 38 2.30 30.97 -3.10
CA GLY A 38 1.96 31.64 -1.86
C GLY A 38 1.24 32.99 -2.09
N ARG A 39 0.59 33.15 -3.21
CA ARG A 39 -0.10 34.40 -3.58
C ARG A 39 -1.54 34.40 -3.06
N PRO A 40 -2.09 35.59 -2.70
CA PRO A 40 -3.47 35.71 -2.28
C PRO A 40 -4.44 35.13 -3.30
N LEU A 41 -5.38 34.32 -2.86
CA LEU A 41 -6.45 33.82 -3.72
C LEU A 41 -7.44 34.93 -4.12
N GLY A 42 -7.58 35.97 -3.28
CA GLY A 42 -8.43 37.14 -3.57
C GLY A 42 -9.87 36.73 -3.91
N GLU A 43 -10.37 37.23 -5.06
CA GLU A 43 -11.72 36.95 -5.54
C GLU A 43 -11.98 35.48 -5.87
N LEU A 44 -10.92 34.67 -6.16
CA LEU A 44 -11.09 33.24 -6.44
C LEU A 44 -11.73 32.50 -5.27
N TRP A 45 -11.54 32.98 -4.04
CA TRP A 45 -12.14 32.39 -2.85
C TRP A 45 -13.69 32.50 -2.79
N ARG A 46 -14.30 33.36 -3.61
CA ARG A 46 -15.76 33.45 -3.70
C ARG A 46 -16.39 32.20 -4.34
N TYR A 47 -15.67 31.53 -5.21
CA TYR A 47 -16.16 30.32 -5.88
C TYR A 47 -16.21 29.13 -4.93
N GLN A 48 -17.41 28.52 -4.83
CA GLN A 48 -17.63 27.35 -3.96
C GLN A 48 -16.63 26.22 -4.27
N ARG A 49 -16.43 25.90 -5.56
CA ARG A 49 -15.51 24.86 -6.01
C ARG A 49 -14.05 25.11 -5.61
N VAL A 50 -13.65 26.37 -5.49
CA VAL A 50 -12.31 26.73 -4.97
C VAL A 50 -12.23 26.42 -3.48
N ARG A 51 -13.26 26.84 -2.71
CA ARG A 51 -13.29 26.53 -1.26
C ARG A 51 -13.31 25.04 -0.99
N GLU A 52 -14.14 24.29 -1.72
CA GLU A 52 -14.23 22.82 -1.62
C GLU A 52 -12.89 22.14 -1.91
N ALA A 53 -12.14 22.63 -2.90
CA ALA A 53 -10.84 22.10 -3.26
C ALA A 53 -9.82 22.18 -2.10
N PHE A 54 -9.95 23.19 -1.23
CA PHE A 54 -9.17 23.35 0.00
C PHE A 54 -9.93 22.91 1.26
N ARG A 55 -11.01 22.14 1.12
CA ARG A 55 -11.86 21.69 2.24
C ARG A 55 -12.38 22.85 3.10
N ASN A 56 -12.74 23.99 2.47
CA ASN A 56 -13.22 25.21 3.07
C ASN A 56 -12.24 25.92 4.04
N VAL A 57 -10.97 25.56 4.00
CA VAL A 57 -9.91 26.23 4.77
C VAL A 57 -9.02 27.01 3.81
N ARG A 58 -8.88 28.33 4.02
CA ARG A 58 -8.04 29.17 3.17
C ARG A 58 -6.56 28.79 3.37
N PRO A 59 -5.81 28.52 2.28
CA PRO A 59 -4.38 28.23 2.41
C PRO A 59 -3.62 29.51 2.86
N PRO A 60 -2.48 29.35 3.55
CA PRO A 60 -1.62 30.47 3.92
C PRO A 60 -1.09 31.20 2.67
N GLU A 61 -0.89 32.52 2.78
CA GLU A 61 -0.32 33.36 1.73
C GLU A 61 1.23 33.37 1.81
N VAL A 62 1.77 32.17 1.92
CA VAL A 62 3.22 31.91 1.95
C VAL A 62 3.50 30.80 0.95
N LYS A 63 4.60 30.91 0.22
CA LYS A 63 5.01 29.88 -0.74
C LYS A 63 5.32 28.59 0.02
N PRO A 64 4.53 27.50 -0.16
CA PRO A 64 4.76 26.25 0.54
C PRO A 64 6.02 25.57 0.01
N PHE A 65 6.72 24.82 0.84
CA PHE A 65 7.81 23.96 0.38
C PHE A 65 7.29 22.78 -0.43
N GLU A 66 6.12 22.24 -0.06
CA GLU A 66 5.47 21.12 -0.72
C GLU A 66 4.03 21.44 -1.10
N PHE A 67 3.62 21.06 -2.32
CA PHE A 67 2.26 21.24 -2.80
C PHE A 67 1.73 19.98 -3.44
N ILE A 68 0.67 19.41 -2.87
CA ILE A 68 -0.02 18.23 -3.41
C ILE A 68 -1.27 18.70 -4.15
N TRP A 69 -1.32 18.44 -5.45
CA TRP A 69 -2.49 18.72 -6.28
C TRP A 69 -3.12 17.44 -6.80
N LEU A 70 -4.16 16.98 -6.15
CA LEU A 70 -4.98 15.87 -6.60
C LEU A 70 -6.12 16.38 -7.47
N ALA A 71 -6.05 16.12 -8.76
CA ALA A 71 -7.02 16.59 -9.72
C ALA A 71 -7.53 15.45 -10.61
N ALA A 72 -8.78 15.60 -11.06
CA ALA A 72 -9.36 14.74 -12.07
C ALA A 72 -8.46 14.62 -13.32
N ILE A 73 -8.62 13.55 -14.09
CA ILE A 73 -7.94 13.45 -15.38
C ILE A 73 -8.34 14.61 -16.29
N ARG A 74 -7.47 14.96 -17.23
CA ARG A 74 -7.64 16.15 -18.11
C ARG A 74 -7.70 17.49 -17.35
N GLY A 75 -7.21 17.52 -16.09
CA GLY A 75 -7.11 18.72 -15.25
C GLY A 75 -5.88 19.60 -15.50
N ALA A 76 -5.12 19.35 -16.57
CA ALA A 76 -3.88 20.04 -16.94
C ALA A 76 -2.70 19.83 -15.96
N LYS A 77 -2.64 18.68 -15.28
CA LYS A 77 -1.57 18.33 -14.33
C LYS A 77 -0.16 18.37 -14.96
N SER A 78 0.02 17.71 -16.10
CA SER A 78 1.32 17.66 -16.79
C SER A 78 1.74 19.03 -17.33
N LEU A 79 0.77 19.88 -17.72
CA LEU A 79 1.06 21.25 -18.13
C LEU A 79 1.52 22.10 -16.92
N LEU A 80 0.85 21.94 -15.77
CA LEU A 80 1.30 22.55 -14.51
C LEU A 80 2.71 22.07 -14.14
N ALA A 81 2.97 20.77 -14.19
CA ALA A 81 4.28 20.18 -13.93
C ALA A 81 5.38 20.86 -14.77
N SER A 82 5.12 21.02 -16.07
CA SER A 82 6.04 21.66 -17.02
C SER A 82 6.26 23.15 -16.71
N ALA A 83 5.18 23.89 -16.49
CA ALA A 83 5.26 25.33 -16.20
C ALA A 83 5.91 25.61 -14.84
N ALA A 84 5.58 24.82 -13.82
CA ALA A 84 6.16 24.93 -12.49
C ALA A 84 7.67 24.60 -12.51
N ALA A 85 8.08 23.55 -13.24
CA ALA A 85 9.50 23.24 -13.43
C ALA A 85 10.23 24.40 -14.10
N PHE A 86 9.68 24.95 -15.19
CA PHE A 86 10.25 26.12 -15.85
C PHE A 86 10.33 27.35 -14.91
N LYS A 87 9.25 27.63 -14.15
CA LYS A 87 9.23 28.74 -13.20
C LYS A 87 10.30 28.57 -12.12
N MET A 88 10.40 27.40 -11.51
CA MET A 88 11.46 27.10 -10.53
C MET A 88 12.85 27.25 -11.13
N ALA A 89 13.08 26.81 -12.37
CA ALA A 89 14.34 27.01 -13.06
C ALA A 89 14.72 28.48 -13.15
N MET A 90 13.77 29.37 -13.38
CA MET A 90 14.02 30.81 -13.57
C MET A 90 14.12 31.60 -12.27
N THR A 91 13.55 31.11 -11.15
CA THR A 91 13.37 31.91 -9.93
C THR A 91 14.10 31.40 -8.69
N VAL A 92 14.59 30.17 -8.68
CA VAL A 92 15.32 29.62 -7.54
C VAL A 92 16.59 30.43 -7.27
N ASP A 93 16.95 30.58 -5.99
CA ASP A 93 18.18 31.24 -5.61
C ASP A 93 19.40 30.33 -5.85
N CYS A 94 20.30 30.79 -6.71
CA CYS A 94 21.53 30.10 -7.07
C CYS A 94 22.77 31.01 -6.82
N SER A 95 22.62 32.04 -6.01
CA SER A 95 23.68 33.08 -5.80
C SER A 95 24.97 32.50 -5.23
N ASP A 96 24.87 31.46 -4.39
CA ASP A 96 26.00 30.77 -3.76
C ASP A 96 26.49 29.51 -4.52
N CYS A 97 25.87 29.18 -5.66
CA CYS A 97 26.34 28.09 -6.51
C CYS A 97 27.59 28.46 -7.27
N LEU A 98 28.53 27.54 -7.40
CA LEU A 98 29.70 27.71 -8.27
C LEU A 98 29.29 27.74 -9.75
N VAL A 99 30.10 28.31 -10.60
CA VAL A 99 29.82 28.33 -12.05
C VAL A 99 29.80 26.93 -12.64
N SER A 100 30.56 26.01 -12.06
CA SER A 100 30.62 24.59 -12.44
C SER A 100 29.49 23.75 -11.92
N ASP A 101 28.67 24.29 -11.00
CA ASP A 101 27.59 23.51 -10.38
C ASP A 101 26.47 23.24 -11.38
N GLU A 102 26.08 21.99 -11.46
CA GLU A 102 24.94 21.57 -12.25
C GLU A 102 23.66 21.68 -11.40
N ILE A 103 22.73 22.48 -11.87
CA ILE A 103 21.43 22.71 -11.25
C ILE A 103 20.37 21.98 -12.04
N ARG A 104 19.55 21.21 -11.36
CA ARG A 104 18.55 20.35 -12.00
C ARG A 104 17.16 20.53 -11.44
N ILE A 105 16.16 20.21 -12.28
CA ILE A 105 14.77 19.99 -11.87
C ILE A 105 14.32 18.65 -12.44
N PRO A 106 14.31 17.59 -11.63
CA PRO A 106 13.76 16.32 -12.06
C PRO A 106 12.23 16.38 -12.05
N ILE A 107 11.62 15.93 -13.15
CA ILE A 107 10.23 15.53 -13.24
C ILE A 107 10.23 14.01 -13.15
N VAL A 108 9.83 13.49 -12.00
CA VAL A 108 9.82 12.05 -11.71
C VAL A 108 8.44 11.50 -12.02
N SER A 109 8.35 10.47 -12.84
CA SER A 109 7.09 9.82 -13.19
C SER A 109 7.16 8.30 -12.99
N VAL A 110 6.02 7.62 -13.07
CA VAL A 110 5.89 6.17 -12.84
C VAL A 110 6.79 5.37 -13.78
N ASP A 111 6.71 5.67 -15.06
CA ASP A 111 7.46 5.01 -16.12
C ASP A 111 8.04 6.01 -17.13
N LYS A 112 8.90 5.50 -18.03
CA LYS A 112 9.52 6.35 -19.04
C LYS A 112 8.55 6.92 -20.07
N ASP A 113 7.47 6.22 -20.40
CA ASP A 113 6.54 6.65 -21.43
C ASP A 113 5.66 7.80 -20.95
N LYS A 114 5.16 7.71 -19.70
CA LYS A 114 4.46 8.82 -19.05
C LYS A 114 5.38 10.02 -18.83
N ALA A 115 6.59 9.75 -18.35
CA ALA A 115 7.63 10.75 -18.24
C ALA A 115 7.89 11.47 -19.58
N ARG A 116 7.98 10.70 -20.66
CA ARG A 116 8.17 11.22 -22.02
C ARG A 116 7.02 12.13 -22.46
N GLN A 117 5.78 11.81 -22.11
CA GLN A 117 4.64 12.66 -22.44
C GLN A 117 4.73 14.04 -21.78
N THR A 118 5.08 14.11 -20.50
CA THR A 118 5.28 15.39 -19.78
C THR A 118 6.45 16.17 -20.36
N TRP A 119 7.54 15.49 -20.70
CA TRP A 119 8.67 16.10 -21.40
C TRP A 119 8.27 16.67 -22.78
N GLN A 120 7.50 15.92 -23.58
CA GLN A 120 7.02 16.39 -24.88
C GLN A 120 6.18 17.67 -24.74
N HIS A 121 5.31 17.75 -23.73
CA HIS A 121 4.55 18.96 -23.44
C HIS A 121 5.48 20.15 -23.13
N LEU A 122 6.49 19.96 -22.27
CA LEU A 122 7.46 21.01 -21.97
C LEU A 122 8.25 21.42 -23.22
N ALA A 123 8.90 20.49 -23.89
CA ALA A 123 9.76 20.73 -25.02
C ALA A 123 9.03 21.37 -26.19
N ALA A 124 7.87 20.81 -26.59
CA ALA A 124 7.07 21.33 -27.69
C ALA A 124 6.54 22.75 -27.38
N THR A 125 6.10 23.00 -26.14
CA THR A 125 5.62 24.33 -25.74
C THR A 125 6.75 25.35 -25.77
N MET A 126 7.93 25.00 -25.25
CA MET A 126 9.07 25.91 -25.27
C MET A 126 9.55 26.22 -26.69
N GLN A 127 9.58 25.25 -27.61
CA GLN A 127 9.95 25.47 -29.00
C GLN A 127 8.92 26.33 -29.77
N ALA A 128 7.62 26.08 -29.52
CA ALA A 128 6.53 26.73 -30.23
C ALA A 128 6.29 28.20 -29.80
N ARG A 129 6.80 28.63 -28.64
CA ARG A 129 6.53 29.95 -28.05
C ARG A 129 7.79 30.81 -28.03
N PRO A 130 7.87 31.88 -28.86
CA PRO A 130 9.09 32.71 -28.96
C PRO A 130 9.55 33.25 -27.59
N LYS A 131 8.62 33.64 -26.69
CA LYS A 131 8.95 34.11 -25.34
C LYS A 131 9.57 33.04 -24.43
N LEU A 132 9.38 31.77 -24.73
CA LEU A 132 10.00 30.65 -24.03
C LEU A 132 11.23 30.14 -24.77
N ALA A 133 11.17 30.06 -26.10
CA ALA A 133 12.26 29.53 -26.94
C ALA A 133 13.58 30.27 -26.72
N ARG A 134 13.55 31.58 -26.42
CA ARG A 134 14.76 32.40 -26.16
C ARG A 134 15.57 31.90 -24.94
N TYR A 135 14.95 31.13 -24.04
CA TYR A 135 15.65 30.55 -22.89
C TYR A 135 16.24 29.18 -23.18
N LEU A 136 15.93 28.56 -24.32
CA LEU A 136 16.52 27.27 -24.70
C LEU A 136 18.01 27.47 -25.04
N VAL A 137 18.85 26.61 -24.44
CA VAL A 137 20.30 26.60 -24.76
C VAL A 137 20.56 25.90 -26.11
N LYS A 138 19.78 24.84 -26.35
CA LYS A 138 19.79 24.06 -27.59
C LYS A 138 18.41 23.42 -27.81
N GLU A 139 18.18 22.95 -29.01
CA GLU A 139 16.96 22.17 -29.26
C GLU A 139 16.87 20.97 -28.33
N PRO A 140 15.67 20.74 -27.70
CA PRO A 140 15.47 19.59 -26.84
C PRO A 140 15.70 18.28 -27.61
N THR A 141 16.49 17.40 -27.03
CA THR A 141 16.76 16.07 -27.59
C THR A 141 15.73 15.04 -27.12
N LEU A 142 15.60 13.93 -27.86
CA LEU A 142 14.72 12.82 -27.49
C LEU A 142 15.14 12.12 -26.18
N GLU A 143 16.27 12.48 -25.60
CA GLU A 143 16.82 11.88 -24.38
C GLU A 143 16.14 12.34 -23.07
N GLY A 144 15.15 13.24 -23.16
CA GLY A 144 14.30 13.58 -22.02
C GLY A 144 14.81 14.73 -21.14
N SER A 145 15.72 15.61 -21.62
CA SER A 145 16.09 16.82 -20.90
C SER A 145 15.92 18.09 -21.75
N VAL A 146 15.66 19.21 -21.06
CA VAL A 146 15.60 20.56 -21.63
C VAL A 146 16.57 21.44 -20.85
N LEU A 147 17.53 22.04 -21.55
CA LEU A 147 18.48 22.99 -20.98
C LEU A 147 17.96 24.40 -21.15
N VAL A 148 17.74 25.08 -20.03
CA VAL A 148 17.26 26.46 -20.02
C VAL A 148 18.33 27.41 -19.47
N ARG A 149 18.53 28.55 -20.15
CA ARG A 149 19.42 29.60 -19.70
C ARG A 149 18.64 30.64 -18.91
N ARG A 150 19.05 30.87 -17.69
CA ARG A 150 18.50 31.88 -16.80
C ARG A 150 18.96 33.30 -17.20
N PRO A 151 18.24 34.35 -16.73
CA PRO A 151 18.70 35.73 -16.92
C PRO A 151 20.11 36.03 -16.35
N ASP A 152 20.50 35.32 -15.27
CA ASP A 152 21.84 35.42 -14.69
C ASP A 152 22.94 34.65 -15.45
N GLY A 153 22.58 34.06 -16.62
CA GLY A 153 23.50 33.32 -17.51
C GLY A 153 23.70 31.85 -17.14
N ARG A 154 23.26 31.41 -15.95
CA ARG A 154 23.38 30.01 -15.52
C ARG A 154 22.45 29.11 -16.32
N ILE A 155 22.81 27.85 -16.43
CA ILE A 155 22.03 26.84 -17.13
C ILE A 155 21.41 25.92 -16.10
N VAL A 156 20.11 25.66 -16.23
CA VAL A 156 19.34 24.67 -15.44
C VAL A 156 18.87 23.56 -16.38
N GLU A 157 19.07 22.33 -15.97
CA GLU A 157 18.58 21.15 -16.67
C GLU A 157 17.23 20.70 -16.10
N ILE A 158 16.17 20.78 -16.90
CA ILE A 158 14.88 20.15 -16.60
C ILE A 158 14.88 18.77 -17.24
N LEU A 159 14.91 17.72 -16.43
CA LEU A 159 14.98 16.34 -16.93
C LEU A 159 13.78 15.53 -16.48
N VAL A 160 13.39 14.59 -17.31
CA VAL A 160 12.34 13.64 -16.99
C VAL A 160 12.98 12.29 -16.70
N THR A 161 12.64 11.71 -15.55
CA THR A 161 13.20 10.44 -15.10
C THR A 161 12.12 9.50 -14.59
N ALA A 162 12.32 8.20 -14.82
CA ALA A 162 11.50 7.19 -14.18
C ALA A 162 11.89 7.03 -12.70
N GLY A 163 10.92 6.89 -11.83
CA GLY A 163 11.12 6.86 -10.39
C GLY A 163 12.10 5.80 -9.89
N ARG A 164 12.25 4.68 -10.58
CA ARG A 164 13.24 3.64 -10.27
C ARG A 164 14.70 4.12 -10.28
N ARG A 165 15.00 5.11 -11.11
CA ARG A 165 16.35 5.66 -11.26
C ARG A 165 16.53 6.97 -10.50
N ALA A 166 15.45 7.49 -9.92
CA ALA A 166 15.48 8.81 -9.30
C ALA A 166 16.47 8.86 -8.12
N GLY A 167 16.50 7.85 -7.26
CA GLY A 167 17.35 7.84 -6.08
C GLY A 167 18.83 8.09 -6.37
N SER A 168 19.43 7.42 -7.35
CA SER A 168 20.86 7.60 -7.68
C SER A 168 21.15 8.83 -8.53
N SER A 169 20.21 9.27 -9.38
CA SER A 169 20.38 10.45 -10.24
C SER A 169 20.12 11.77 -9.51
N LEU A 170 19.40 11.74 -8.39
CA LEU A 170 19.06 12.92 -7.59
C LEU A 170 20.12 13.26 -6.53
N VAL A 171 20.96 12.29 -6.15
CA VAL A 171 21.84 12.39 -4.96
C VAL A 171 23.09 13.27 -5.16
N SER A 172 23.49 13.61 -6.40
CA SER A 172 24.80 14.24 -6.68
C SER A 172 24.74 15.68 -7.18
N ARG A 173 23.56 16.34 -7.17
CA ARG A 173 23.36 17.64 -7.83
C ARG A 173 22.56 18.60 -6.96
N TRP A 174 22.68 19.91 -7.24
CA TRP A 174 21.77 20.91 -6.70
C TRP A 174 20.42 20.86 -7.40
N LEU A 175 19.35 20.97 -6.61
CA LEU A 175 17.99 20.92 -7.13
C LEU A 175 17.33 22.29 -7.01
N ALA A 176 16.85 22.84 -8.12
CA ALA A 176 15.99 24.02 -8.10
C ALA A 176 14.55 23.71 -7.67
N GLY A 177 14.19 22.46 -7.64
CA GLY A 177 12.91 21.91 -7.20
C GLY A 177 12.72 20.51 -7.77
N VAL A 178 11.61 19.88 -7.44
CA VAL A 178 11.26 18.52 -7.90
C VAL A 178 9.76 18.47 -8.23
N VAL A 179 9.40 17.75 -9.27
CA VAL A 179 8.01 17.44 -9.60
C VAL A 179 7.83 15.93 -9.60
N PHE A 180 6.94 15.40 -8.75
CA PHE A 180 6.53 13.99 -8.75
C PHE A 180 5.21 13.84 -9.50
N ASP A 181 5.28 13.62 -10.81
CA ASP A 181 4.09 13.52 -11.68
C ASP A 181 3.43 12.14 -11.59
N GLU A 182 2.09 12.12 -11.44
CA GLU A 182 1.25 10.92 -11.24
C GLU A 182 1.70 10.04 -10.06
N CYS A 183 2.20 10.67 -9.00
CA CYS A 183 2.84 10.02 -7.87
C CYS A 183 1.91 9.08 -7.07
N ALA A 184 0.61 9.32 -7.00
CA ALA A 184 -0.33 8.40 -6.35
C ALA A 184 -0.44 7.04 -7.06
N ARG A 185 0.03 6.95 -8.32
CA ARG A 185 0.07 5.69 -9.11
C ARG A 185 1.45 5.04 -9.14
N MET A 186 2.45 5.60 -8.48
CA MET A 186 3.81 5.05 -8.50
C MET A 186 3.94 3.69 -7.78
N GLN A 187 2.94 3.31 -7.02
CA GLN A 187 2.90 2.05 -6.26
C GLN A 187 2.46 0.83 -7.08
N ASP A 188 1.91 1.04 -8.29
CA ASP A 188 1.14 0.02 -9.01
C ASP A 188 1.89 -0.67 -10.17
N ALA A 189 3.13 -0.31 -10.42
CA ALA A 189 3.92 -0.97 -11.45
C ALA A 189 4.46 -2.31 -10.93
N GLU A 190 4.01 -3.42 -11.52
CA GLU A 190 4.34 -4.83 -11.15
C GLU A 190 5.83 -5.12 -10.94
N ASP A 191 6.69 -4.20 -11.37
CA ASP A 191 8.15 -4.32 -11.30
C ASP A 191 8.88 -3.08 -10.78
N ALA A 192 8.20 -2.01 -10.39
CA ALA A 192 8.83 -0.74 -10.04
C ALA A 192 8.29 -0.16 -8.76
N VAL A 193 8.92 -0.52 -7.69
CA VAL A 193 8.73 0.18 -6.43
C VAL A 193 9.46 1.51 -6.50
N VAL A 194 8.71 2.58 -6.79
CA VAL A 194 9.17 3.95 -6.58
C VAL A 194 8.73 4.35 -5.17
N ASN A 195 9.64 4.28 -4.24
CA ASN A 195 9.39 4.78 -2.90
C ASN A 195 9.42 6.33 -2.92
N ILE A 196 8.23 6.96 -2.95
CA ILE A 196 8.10 8.42 -2.95
C ILE A 196 8.70 9.02 -1.68
N GLU A 197 8.50 8.39 -0.53
CA GLU A 197 9.05 8.87 0.75
C GLU A 197 10.58 8.83 0.73
N HIS A 198 11.17 7.76 0.23
CA HIS A 198 12.62 7.66 0.07
C HIS A 198 13.15 8.71 -0.91
N ASN A 199 12.48 8.88 -2.06
CA ASN A 199 12.86 9.91 -3.03
C ASN A 199 12.69 11.33 -2.46
N ARG A 200 11.63 11.57 -1.69
CA ARG A 200 11.41 12.82 -0.98
C ARG A 200 12.53 13.11 0.01
N GLN A 201 12.90 12.16 0.85
CA GLN A 201 14.00 12.27 1.81
C GLN A 201 15.33 12.54 1.10
N ALA A 202 15.58 11.89 -0.03
CA ALA A 202 16.79 12.10 -0.82
C ALA A 202 16.91 13.51 -1.41
N VAL A 203 15.81 14.21 -1.68
CA VAL A 203 15.82 15.52 -2.33
C VAL A 203 15.71 16.70 -1.38
N ILE A 204 15.03 16.58 -0.25
CA ILE A 204 14.75 17.69 0.68
C ILE A 204 16.01 18.49 1.01
N GLY A 205 17.08 17.84 1.41
CA GLY A 205 18.33 18.49 1.79
C GLY A 205 19.15 19.08 0.62
N ARG A 206 18.69 18.92 -0.63
CA ARG A 206 19.38 19.35 -1.85
C ARG A 206 18.64 20.43 -2.62
N ILE A 207 17.39 20.69 -2.23
CA ILE A 207 16.59 21.75 -2.85
C ILE A 207 17.14 23.09 -2.38
N ARG A 208 17.42 23.94 -3.35
CA ARG A 208 17.92 25.29 -3.14
C ARG A 208 16.87 26.19 -2.50
N PRO A 209 17.28 27.27 -1.79
CA PRO A 209 16.35 28.26 -1.26
C PRO A 209 15.39 28.78 -2.36
N GLY A 210 14.10 28.81 -2.03
CA GLY A 210 13.05 29.16 -3.01
C GLY A 210 12.60 28.04 -3.93
N GLY A 211 13.21 26.86 -3.90
CA GLY A 211 12.74 25.66 -4.57
C GLY A 211 11.56 25.00 -3.86
N GLN A 212 10.89 24.09 -4.55
CA GLN A 212 9.68 23.40 -4.05
C GLN A 212 9.62 21.96 -4.53
N ILE A 213 8.80 21.16 -3.85
CA ILE A 213 8.34 19.85 -4.33
C ILE A 213 6.86 19.95 -4.68
N ILE A 214 6.51 19.56 -5.92
CA ILE A 214 5.13 19.60 -6.41
C ILE A 214 4.69 18.19 -6.78
N TYR A 215 3.52 17.78 -6.32
CA TYR A 215 2.93 16.46 -6.52
C TYR A 215 1.62 16.55 -7.31
N PRO A 216 1.65 16.74 -8.64
CA PRO A 216 0.46 16.70 -9.46
C PRO A 216 0.06 15.24 -9.74
N SER A 217 -1.10 14.82 -9.25
CA SER A 217 -1.56 13.44 -9.42
C SER A 217 -3.08 13.35 -9.52
N SER A 218 -3.57 12.21 -10.00
CA SER A 218 -4.95 11.76 -9.73
C SER A 218 -4.91 10.81 -8.54
N PRO A 219 -5.88 10.87 -7.62
CA PRO A 219 -5.98 9.87 -6.56
C PRO A 219 -6.11 8.47 -7.14
N PHE A 220 -5.64 7.48 -6.43
CA PHE A 220 -5.72 6.11 -6.89
C PHE A 220 -6.18 5.19 -5.75
N GLN A 221 -5.31 4.56 -5.00
CA GLN A 221 -5.65 3.67 -3.90
C GLN A 221 -5.54 4.38 -2.56
N PRO A 222 -6.32 4.00 -1.53
CA PRO A 222 -6.25 4.56 -0.19
C PRO A 222 -5.05 4.00 0.58
N ASP A 223 -3.87 4.08 0.00
CA ASP A 223 -2.61 3.59 0.56
C ASP A 223 -1.44 4.47 0.13
N GLY A 224 -0.37 4.43 0.92
CA GLY A 224 0.90 5.08 0.65
C GLY A 224 0.99 6.56 1.04
N PRO A 225 2.17 7.19 0.83
CA PRO A 225 2.47 8.51 1.36
C PRO A 225 1.49 9.59 0.89
N ILE A 226 1.11 9.61 -0.40
CA ILE A 226 0.19 10.63 -0.94
C ILE A 226 -1.20 10.53 -0.30
N TYR A 227 -1.70 9.31 -0.07
CA TYR A 227 -2.96 9.11 0.65
C TYR A 227 -2.84 9.58 2.11
N ASN A 228 -1.77 9.18 2.80
CA ASN A 228 -1.53 9.53 4.21
C ASN A 228 -1.44 11.05 4.38
N TRP A 229 -0.61 11.73 3.58
CA TRP A 229 -0.48 13.20 3.62
C TRP A 229 -1.79 13.90 3.24
N THR A 230 -2.54 13.37 2.26
CA THR A 230 -3.84 13.94 1.91
C THR A 230 -4.82 13.82 3.07
N THR A 231 -4.90 12.68 3.72
CA THR A 231 -5.79 12.44 4.85
C THR A 231 -5.45 13.33 6.04
N GLU A 232 -4.17 13.54 6.30
CA GLU A 232 -3.66 14.35 7.40
C GLU A 232 -3.82 15.85 7.14
N PHE A 233 -3.42 16.34 5.95
CA PHE A 233 -3.24 17.77 5.69
C PHE A 233 -4.34 18.41 4.82
N TRP A 234 -5.21 17.66 4.12
CA TRP A 234 -6.30 18.27 3.36
C TRP A 234 -7.30 18.95 4.28
N GLY A 235 -7.42 20.28 4.16
CA GLY A 235 -8.17 21.13 5.07
C GLY A 235 -7.40 21.51 6.35
N LYS A 236 -6.12 21.17 6.45
CA LYS A 236 -5.21 21.57 7.51
C LYS A 236 -3.88 22.05 6.91
N PRO A 237 -3.91 23.10 6.05
CA PRO A 237 -2.70 23.58 5.39
C PRO A 237 -1.70 24.12 6.43
N THR A 238 -0.43 23.84 6.20
CA THR A 238 0.68 24.44 6.95
C THR A 238 1.44 25.43 6.06
N GLN A 239 2.45 26.10 6.59
CA GLN A 239 3.34 26.93 5.77
C GLN A 239 4.22 26.07 4.86
N ASP A 240 4.48 24.82 5.23
CA ASP A 240 5.34 23.91 4.49
C ASP A 240 4.58 23.05 3.48
N LEU A 241 3.37 22.61 3.81
CA LEU A 241 2.59 21.69 2.98
C LEU A 241 1.15 22.14 2.79
N ILE A 242 0.74 22.23 1.53
CA ILE A 242 -0.66 22.49 1.13
C ILE A 242 -1.15 21.32 0.28
N VAL A 243 -2.35 20.83 0.60
CA VAL A 243 -3.06 19.81 -0.17
C VAL A 243 -4.32 20.41 -0.79
N MET A 244 -4.50 20.19 -2.09
CA MET A 244 -5.67 20.62 -2.85
C MET A 244 -6.25 19.44 -3.62
N ARG A 245 -7.59 19.28 -3.58
CA ARG A 245 -8.33 18.27 -4.37
C ARG A 245 -9.34 18.96 -5.29
N ALA A 246 -9.40 18.53 -6.56
CA ALA A 246 -10.23 19.20 -7.55
C ALA A 246 -10.94 18.20 -8.49
N PRO A 247 -12.27 18.03 -8.37
CA PRO A 247 -13.05 17.16 -9.26
C PRO A 247 -13.13 17.70 -10.69
N GLY A 248 -13.55 16.85 -11.62
CA GLY A 248 -13.51 17.08 -13.06
C GLY A 248 -14.16 18.39 -13.52
N LYS A 249 -15.38 18.67 -13.10
CA LYS A 249 -16.07 19.95 -13.45
C LYS A 249 -15.39 21.20 -12.87
N SER A 250 -14.57 21.04 -11.83
CA SER A 250 -13.80 22.15 -11.26
C SER A 250 -12.58 22.52 -12.09
N VAL A 251 -12.01 21.56 -12.82
CA VAL A 251 -10.76 21.73 -13.58
C VAL A 251 -10.97 21.70 -15.10
N ASN A 252 -11.97 20.98 -15.61
CA ASN A 252 -12.24 20.92 -17.05
C ASN A 252 -13.73 20.67 -17.33
N PRO A 253 -14.61 21.66 -17.15
CA PRO A 253 -16.05 21.50 -17.38
C PRO A 253 -16.41 21.19 -18.83
N ALA A 254 -15.57 21.58 -19.80
CA ALA A 254 -15.82 21.28 -21.21
C ALA A 254 -15.63 19.79 -21.54
N TYR A 255 -14.68 19.12 -20.89
CA TYR A 255 -14.48 17.69 -21.05
C TYR A 255 -15.50 16.87 -20.26
N TRP A 256 -15.84 17.31 -19.05
CA TRP A 256 -16.70 16.62 -18.11
C TRP A 256 -18.18 17.06 -18.25
N THR A 257 -18.81 16.64 -19.36
CA THR A 257 -20.26 16.85 -19.56
C THR A 257 -21.06 15.91 -18.66
N ASP A 258 -22.35 16.24 -18.43
CA ASP A 258 -23.22 15.42 -17.57
C ASP A 258 -23.40 14.00 -18.13
N GLU A 259 -23.51 13.86 -19.47
CA GLU A 259 -23.62 12.56 -20.14
C GLU A 259 -22.36 11.71 -19.90
N ARG A 260 -21.17 12.32 -20.04
CA ARG A 260 -19.90 11.62 -19.82
C ARG A 260 -19.72 11.18 -18.37
N ILE A 261 -20.11 12.03 -17.42
CA ILE A 261 -20.07 11.73 -16.00
C ILE A 261 -20.97 10.54 -15.66
N GLU A 262 -22.23 10.59 -16.13
CA GLU A 262 -23.19 9.51 -15.89
C GLU A 262 -22.78 8.20 -16.59
N GLN A 263 -22.22 8.29 -17.79
CA GLN A 263 -21.69 7.14 -18.51
C GLN A 263 -20.51 6.50 -17.76
N LEU A 264 -19.57 7.30 -17.23
CA LEU A 264 -18.46 6.82 -16.43
C LEU A 264 -18.94 6.18 -15.13
N ARG A 265 -19.87 6.85 -14.43
CA ARG A 265 -20.45 6.37 -13.17
C ARG A 265 -21.06 4.97 -13.31
N ARG A 266 -21.75 4.70 -14.43
CA ARG A 266 -22.39 3.40 -14.70
C ARG A 266 -21.40 2.32 -15.14
N ARG A 267 -20.40 2.68 -15.96
CA ARG A 267 -19.46 1.72 -16.55
C ARG A 267 -18.29 1.37 -15.67
N ASP A 268 -17.79 2.36 -14.96
CA ASP A 268 -16.61 2.24 -14.11
C ASP A 268 -16.74 3.16 -12.88
N PRO A 269 -17.43 2.70 -11.81
CA PRO A 269 -17.61 3.48 -10.59
C PRO A 269 -16.30 3.92 -9.94
N ILE A 270 -15.22 3.19 -10.13
CA ILE A 270 -13.91 3.54 -9.58
C ILE A 270 -13.28 4.67 -10.36
N ALA A 271 -13.20 4.55 -11.68
CA ALA A 271 -12.74 5.66 -12.49
C ALA A 271 -13.61 6.91 -12.27
N TYR A 272 -14.92 6.73 -12.00
CA TYR A 272 -15.76 7.84 -11.58
C TYR A 272 -15.24 8.51 -10.31
N ARG A 273 -14.82 7.75 -9.30
CA ARG A 273 -14.27 8.31 -8.05
C ARG A 273 -12.87 8.87 -8.25
N THR A 274 -11.95 8.11 -8.82
CA THR A 274 -10.55 8.51 -8.95
C THR A 274 -10.33 9.56 -10.04
N ASP A 275 -10.86 9.30 -11.24
CA ASP A 275 -10.57 10.09 -12.43
C ASP A 275 -11.48 11.32 -12.56
N TYR A 276 -12.70 11.27 -11.99
CA TYR A 276 -13.62 12.39 -12.03
C TYR A 276 -13.76 13.12 -10.70
N LEU A 277 -14.10 12.42 -9.58
CA LEU A 277 -14.29 13.08 -8.28
C LEU A 277 -12.97 13.50 -7.61
N ALA A 278 -11.85 13.05 -8.13
CA ALA A 278 -10.54 13.21 -7.51
C ALA A 278 -10.53 12.68 -6.06
N GLU A 279 -11.14 11.50 -5.85
CA GLU A 279 -11.19 10.79 -4.59
C GLU A 279 -10.34 9.53 -4.66
N PHE A 280 -9.77 9.13 -3.54
CA PHE A 280 -9.17 7.82 -3.45
C PHE A 280 -10.27 6.76 -3.60
N ALA A 281 -9.99 5.72 -4.37
CA ALA A 281 -10.94 4.64 -4.53
C ALA A 281 -11.08 3.92 -3.19
N ASP A 282 -12.30 3.70 -2.70
CA ASP A 282 -12.51 2.68 -1.69
C ASP A 282 -12.09 1.34 -2.26
N SER A 283 -11.77 0.43 -1.36
CA SER A 283 -11.30 -0.92 -1.69
C SER A 283 -12.31 -1.80 -2.46
N GLU A 284 -13.30 -1.20 -3.16
CA GLU A 284 -14.31 -1.95 -3.95
C GLU A 284 -13.70 -2.88 -5.00
N TYR A 285 -12.42 -2.69 -5.33
CA TYR A 285 -11.63 -3.62 -6.15
C TYR A 285 -10.46 -4.26 -5.40
N GLY A 286 -10.26 -3.92 -4.13
CA GLY A 286 -9.57 -4.78 -3.21
C GLY A 286 -10.25 -6.14 -3.18
N ALA A 287 -9.52 -7.19 -2.94
CA ALA A 287 -10.13 -8.48 -2.67
C ALA A 287 -10.94 -8.44 -1.36
N PHE A 288 -10.60 -7.53 -0.46
CA PHE A 288 -11.19 -7.39 0.86
C PHE A 288 -11.61 -5.94 1.12
N SER A 289 -12.75 -5.77 1.78
CA SER A 289 -13.19 -4.49 2.32
C SER A 289 -12.41 -4.17 3.61
N ALA A 290 -11.96 -2.94 3.77
CA ALA A 290 -11.30 -2.51 5.00
C ALA A 290 -12.22 -2.61 6.23
N ASP A 291 -13.51 -2.33 6.05
CA ASP A 291 -14.52 -2.42 7.11
C ASP A 291 -14.77 -3.87 7.54
N ASP A 292 -14.78 -4.82 6.59
CA ASP A 292 -14.94 -6.23 6.90
C ASP A 292 -13.70 -6.80 7.61
N ILE A 293 -12.50 -6.39 7.18
CA ILE A 293 -11.26 -6.73 7.89
C ILE A 293 -11.31 -6.18 9.33
N ASP A 294 -11.69 -4.91 9.52
CA ASP A 294 -11.79 -4.31 10.86
C ASP A 294 -12.82 -5.02 11.73
N ALA A 295 -13.95 -5.45 11.15
CA ALA A 295 -14.96 -6.21 11.86
C ALA A 295 -14.51 -7.63 12.25
N CYS A 296 -13.50 -8.17 11.56
CA CYS A 296 -12.87 -9.45 11.86
C CYS A 296 -11.69 -9.33 12.84
N MET A 297 -11.21 -8.12 13.14
CA MET A 297 -10.10 -7.91 14.07
C MET A 297 -10.56 -7.95 15.53
N ARG A 298 -9.90 -8.80 16.35
CA ARG A 298 -10.06 -8.75 17.79
C ARG A 298 -9.39 -7.50 18.40
N GLN A 299 -9.66 -7.22 19.68
CA GLN A 299 -9.16 -6.01 20.35
C GLN A 299 -7.67 -6.05 20.69
N SER A 300 -7.05 -7.24 20.69
CA SER A 300 -5.65 -7.47 21.07
C SER A 300 -4.83 -8.02 19.89
N ASP A 301 -3.56 -7.65 19.83
CA ASP A 301 -2.52 -8.23 18.96
C ASP A 301 -1.86 -9.49 19.58
N ALA A 302 -2.07 -9.72 20.90
CA ALA A 302 -1.49 -10.84 21.60
C ALA A 302 -1.93 -12.19 20.99
N ALA A 303 -1.02 -13.16 21.01
CA ALA A 303 -1.36 -14.55 20.71
C ALA A 303 -2.43 -15.06 21.70
N LEU A 304 -3.37 -15.86 21.20
CA LEU A 304 -4.34 -16.53 22.06
C LEU A 304 -3.70 -17.76 22.71
N GLU A 305 -3.95 -17.94 24.00
CA GLU A 305 -3.51 -19.14 24.69
C GLU A 305 -4.14 -20.41 24.09
N PRO A 306 -3.45 -21.54 24.12
CA PRO A 306 -3.97 -22.81 23.64
C PRO A 306 -5.29 -23.19 24.36
N MET A 307 -6.32 -23.48 23.59
CA MET A 307 -7.63 -23.87 24.08
C MET A 307 -7.75 -25.41 24.18
N PRO A 308 -8.28 -25.95 25.27
CA PRO A 308 -8.51 -27.40 25.39
C PRO A 308 -9.39 -27.93 24.25
N LEU A 309 -9.10 -29.15 23.78
CA LEU A 309 -9.85 -29.86 22.74
C LEU A 309 -9.88 -29.21 21.37
N HIS A 310 -9.08 -28.15 21.13
CA HIS A 310 -8.93 -27.54 19.83
C HIS A 310 -7.73 -28.15 19.08
N ALA A 311 -7.94 -28.38 17.79
CA ALA A 311 -6.87 -28.69 16.86
C ALA A 311 -6.32 -27.40 16.26
N TYR A 312 -5.03 -27.37 15.98
CA TYR A 312 -4.33 -26.25 15.39
C TYR A 312 -3.66 -26.65 14.09
N VAL A 313 -3.48 -25.70 13.20
CA VAL A 313 -2.70 -25.83 11.98
C VAL A 313 -1.74 -24.65 11.89
N ALA A 314 -0.50 -24.92 11.55
CA ALA A 314 0.52 -23.91 11.27
C ALA A 314 0.83 -23.85 9.79
N THR A 315 0.90 -22.64 9.24
CA THR A 315 1.33 -22.37 7.87
C THR A 315 2.38 -21.28 7.85
N MET A 316 3.35 -21.38 6.92
CA MET A 316 4.39 -20.37 6.79
C MET A 316 4.69 -20.03 5.32
N ASP A 317 5.18 -18.81 5.10
CA ASP A 317 5.78 -18.37 3.84
C ASP A 317 7.23 -17.97 4.10
N PRO A 318 8.20 -18.81 3.68
CA PRO A 318 9.60 -18.57 3.99
C PRO A 318 10.22 -17.51 3.08
N ALA A 319 10.94 -16.56 3.68
CA ALA A 319 11.70 -15.54 2.97
C ALA A 319 12.99 -15.19 3.73
N THR A 320 14.06 -14.88 3.02
CA THR A 320 15.36 -14.63 3.68
C THR A 320 16.01 -13.29 3.31
N ARG A 321 15.56 -12.60 2.25
CA ARG A 321 16.28 -11.45 1.70
C ARG A 321 15.51 -10.14 1.71
N SER A 322 14.35 -10.09 1.06
CA SER A 322 13.60 -8.85 0.83
C SER A 322 12.20 -8.85 1.42
N ASN A 323 11.57 -10.02 1.50
CA ASN A 323 10.23 -10.20 2.05
C ASN A 323 10.32 -10.66 3.50
N ALA A 324 9.28 -10.47 4.28
CA ALA A 324 9.20 -11.04 5.61
C ALA A 324 8.93 -12.55 5.53
N TRP A 325 9.59 -13.33 6.38
CA TRP A 325 9.17 -14.70 6.65
C TRP A 325 7.98 -14.66 7.59
N THR A 326 6.88 -15.33 7.27
CA THR A 326 5.65 -15.27 8.05
C THR A 326 5.22 -16.64 8.55
N LEU A 327 4.60 -16.66 9.72
CA LEU A 327 3.98 -17.83 10.36
C LEU A 327 2.58 -17.47 10.81
N MET A 328 1.62 -18.35 10.51
CA MET A 328 0.24 -18.29 10.97
C MET A 328 -0.11 -19.57 11.70
N ILE A 329 -0.79 -19.45 12.85
CA ILE A 329 -1.38 -20.59 13.55
C ILE A 329 -2.89 -20.32 13.65
N LEU A 330 -3.70 -21.28 13.21
CA LEU A 330 -5.15 -21.18 13.17
C LEU A 330 -5.80 -22.32 13.96
N THR A 331 -7.01 -22.05 14.43
CA THR A 331 -7.91 -23.05 15.01
C THR A 331 -9.34 -22.82 14.58
N CYS A 332 -10.16 -23.86 14.61
CA CYS A 332 -11.61 -23.75 14.45
C CYS A 332 -12.23 -23.45 15.82
N THR A 333 -12.98 -22.35 15.93
CA THR A 333 -13.61 -21.93 17.20
C THR A 333 -15.08 -22.29 17.29
N GLU A 334 -15.77 -22.43 16.16
CA GLU A 334 -17.18 -22.86 16.10
C GLU A 334 -17.38 -23.98 15.07
N ALA A 335 -18.12 -25.01 15.45
CA ALA A 335 -18.39 -26.17 14.60
C ALA A 335 -19.42 -25.88 13.48
N PRO A 336 -19.55 -26.75 12.46
CA PRO A 336 -20.61 -26.67 11.45
C PRO A 336 -22.04 -26.46 12.05
N PRO A 337 -22.99 -25.81 11.32
CA PRO A 337 -22.98 -25.67 9.85
C PRO A 337 -22.22 -24.45 9.32
N LYS A 338 -21.81 -23.49 10.13
CA LYS A 338 -21.04 -22.29 9.73
C LYS A 338 -19.79 -22.18 10.60
N PRO A 339 -18.76 -22.96 10.31
CA PRO A 339 -17.56 -22.96 11.14
C PRO A 339 -16.89 -21.58 11.13
N LYS A 340 -16.44 -21.16 12.33
CA LYS A 340 -15.60 -19.99 12.51
C LYS A 340 -14.19 -20.40 12.87
N TYR A 341 -13.25 -19.60 12.44
CA TYR A 341 -11.83 -19.80 12.65
C TYR A 341 -11.21 -18.58 13.30
N SER A 342 -10.18 -18.79 14.09
CA SER A 342 -9.36 -17.71 14.64
C SER A 342 -7.88 -17.94 14.31
N ILE A 343 -7.24 -16.89 13.82
CA ILE A 343 -5.78 -16.82 13.74
C ILE A 343 -5.28 -16.54 15.16
N VAL A 344 -4.89 -17.59 15.85
CA VAL A 344 -4.44 -17.49 17.26
C VAL A 344 -3.10 -16.77 17.36
N LEU A 345 -2.27 -16.90 16.34
CA LEU A 345 -0.97 -16.24 16.23
C LEU A 345 -0.66 -15.89 14.79
N ALA A 346 -0.21 -14.65 14.56
CA ALA A 346 0.46 -14.18 13.35
C ALA A 346 1.82 -13.61 13.73
N ARG A 347 2.89 -14.12 13.13
CA ARG A 347 4.26 -13.68 13.43
C ARG A 347 5.05 -13.49 12.13
N GLN A 348 5.97 -12.53 12.14
CA GLN A 348 6.84 -12.27 11.01
C GLN A 348 8.28 -12.00 11.45
N TRP A 349 9.23 -12.35 10.59
CA TRP A 349 10.64 -12.02 10.69
C TRP A 349 11.01 -11.18 9.47
N VAL A 350 11.43 -9.95 9.72
CA VAL A 350 11.72 -8.97 8.65
C VAL A 350 13.23 -8.81 8.51
N PRO A 351 13.81 -9.01 7.31
CA PRO A 351 15.22 -8.71 7.08
C PRO A 351 15.48 -7.21 7.25
N ARG A 352 16.42 -6.84 8.14
CA ARG A 352 16.79 -5.43 8.41
C ARG A 352 18.19 -5.13 7.89
N GLY A 353 18.35 -5.11 6.55
CA GLY A 353 19.67 -4.88 5.94
C GLY A 353 20.56 -6.12 5.82
N GLU A 354 20.34 -7.15 6.65
CA GLU A 354 21.03 -8.44 6.60
C GLU A 354 20.05 -9.56 6.26
N LYS A 355 20.55 -10.65 5.70
CA LYS A 355 19.73 -11.84 5.43
C LYS A 355 19.31 -12.50 6.73
N LEU A 356 18.05 -12.94 6.79
CA LEU A 356 17.61 -13.80 7.88
C LEU A 356 18.39 -15.13 7.86
N SER A 357 18.77 -15.61 9.03
CA SER A 357 19.30 -16.96 9.21
C SER A 357 18.13 -17.96 9.24
N PRO A 358 18.00 -18.86 8.26
CA PRO A 358 16.91 -19.83 8.27
C PRO A 358 16.89 -20.69 9.52
N LEU A 359 18.07 -21.12 10.00
CA LEU A 359 18.18 -21.92 11.22
C LEU A 359 17.65 -21.19 12.46
N THR A 360 17.95 -19.89 12.58
CA THR A 360 17.45 -19.07 13.69
C THR A 360 15.91 -18.95 13.63
N VAL A 361 15.36 -18.67 12.44
CA VAL A 361 13.92 -18.55 12.25
C VAL A 361 13.22 -19.89 12.54
N LEU A 362 13.74 -21.02 12.05
CA LEU A 362 13.16 -22.35 12.31
C LEU A 362 13.18 -22.71 13.79
N ASN A 363 14.24 -22.37 14.55
CA ASN A 363 14.26 -22.54 16.00
C ASN A 363 13.13 -21.75 16.68
N GLU A 364 12.95 -20.49 16.29
CA GLU A 364 11.87 -19.65 16.85
C GLU A 364 10.48 -20.12 16.43
N ILE A 365 10.30 -20.66 15.22
CA ILE A 365 9.06 -21.29 14.77
C ILE A 365 8.75 -22.50 15.65
N ALA A 366 9.72 -23.41 15.86
CA ALA A 366 9.54 -24.58 16.73
C ALA A 366 9.10 -24.18 18.15
N ASP A 367 9.77 -23.17 18.74
CA ASP A 367 9.39 -22.67 20.07
C ASP A 367 8.00 -22.01 20.08
N THR A 368 7.61 -21.35 18.99
CA THR A 368 6.30 -20.70 18.85
C THR A 368 5.16 -21.72 18.68
N MET A 369 5.38 -22.81 17.98
CA MET A 369 4.39 -23.86 17.70
C MET A 369 4.16 -24.80 18.88
N ARG A 370 5.20 -25.04 19.69
CA ARG A 370 5.17 -26.00 20.81
C ARG A 370 4.03 -25.82 21.79
N PRO A 371 3.67 -24.62 22.25
CA PRO A 371 2.52 -24.44 23.17
C PRO A 371 1.21 -24.94 22.58
N TYR A 372 1.05 -24.93 21.27
CA TYR A 372 -0.15 -25.39 20.57
C TYR A 372 -0.11 -26.89 20.24
N GLY A 373 0.93 -27.60 20.69
CA GLY A 373 1.10 -29.03 20.42
C GLY A 373 1.39 -29.37 18.97
N LEU A 374 1.99 -28.41 18.23
CA LEU A 374 2.31 -28.56 16.81
C LEU A 374 3.78 -28.92 16.62
N ASP A 375 4.02 -29.89 15.77
CA ASP A 375 5.33 -30.30 15.26
C ASP A 375 5.39 -30.34 13.71
N GLU A 376 4.27 -29.95 13.05
CA GLU A 376 4.14 -29.88 11.60
C GLU A 376 3.78 -28.45 11.17
N VAL A 377 4.42 -27.93 10.09
CA VAL A 377 4.10 -26.65 9.47
C VAL A 377 3.98 -26.82 7.96
N TYR A 378 2.87 -26.32 7.40
CA TYR A 378 2.63 -26.35 5.96
C TYR A 378 3.31 -25.15 5.29
N THR A 379 3.90 -25.39 4.13
CA THR A 379 4.58 -24.37 3.32
C THR A 379 4.39 -24.66 1.83
N ASP A 380 4.74 -23.71 0.97
CA ASP A 380 4.74 -23.94 -0.47
C ASP A 380 6.02 -24.66 -0.92
N GLN A 381 6.07 -25.05 -2.20
CA GLN A 381 7.15 -25.85 -2.79
C GLN A 381 8.54 -25.18 -2.79
N TRP A 382 8.64 -23.88 -2.50
CA TRP A 382 9.89 -23.15 -2.58
C TRP A 382 10.80 -23.43 -1.37
N SER A 383 11.95 -24.03 -1.62
CA SER A 383 12.98 -24.31 -0.60
C SER A 383 12.62 -25.35 0.45
N VAL A 384 11.57 -26.16 0.28
CA VAL A 384 11.13 -27.15 1.28
C VAL A 384 12.25 -28.13 1.62
N ASP A 385 12.90 -28.73 0.62
CA ASP A 385 13.96 -29.70 0.84
C ASP A 385 15.11 -29.14 1.69
N ALA A 386 15.61 -27.95 1.32
CA ALA A 386 16.71 -27.31 2.04
C ALA A 386 16.31 -26.88 3.47
N LEU A 387 15.07 -26.44 3.66
CA LEU A 387 14.56 -26.08 4.98
C LEU A 387 14.28 -27.31 5.84
N SER A 388 13.81 -28.42 5.25
CA SER A 388 13.62 -29.71 5.94
C SER A 388 14.93 -30.29 6.42
N GLU A 389 15.99 -30.21 5.61
CA GLU A 389 17.33 -30.59 6.03
C GLU A 389 17.80 -29.78 7.23
N LEU A 390 17.63 -28.44 7.19
CA LEU A 390 17.95 -27.56 8.32
C LEU A 390 17.07 -27.86 9.55
N ALA A 391 15.78 -28.11 9.38
CA ALA A 391 14.87 -28.45 10.47
C ALA A 391 15.29 -29.74 11.20
N SER A 392 15.89 -30.72 10.48
CA SER A 392 16.43 -31.94 11.09
C SER A 392 17.65 -31.69 11.99
N THR A 393 18.28 -30.52 11.88
CA THR A 393 19.48 -30.15 12.66
C THR A 393 19.16 -29.28 13.89
N LEU A 394 17.85 -29.01 14.18
CA LEU A 394 17.47 -28.19 15.32
C LEU A 394 17.96 -28.79 16.63
N GLN A 395 18.55 -27.94 17.47
CA GLN A 395 19.01 -28.32 18.78
C GLN A 395 17.89 -28.19 19.82
N PRO A 396 17.88 -29.01 20.87
CA PRO A 396 16.96 -28.87 21.98
C PRO A 396 16.94 -27.43 22.52
N ALA A 397 15.80 -27.00 23.03
CA ALA A 397 15.66 -25.70 23.68
C ALA A 397 16.46 -25.63 24.99
N ALA A 398 16.70 -24.44 25.51
CA ALA A 398 17.48 -24.23 26.75
C ALA A 398 16.86 -24.94 27.98
N ASP A 399 15.55 -25.21 27.94
CA ASP A 399 14.82 -25.98 28.96
C ASP A 399 14.91 -27.51 28.77
N GLY A 400 15.69 -27.97 27.78
CA GLY A 400 15.84 -29.38 27.44
C GLY A 400 14.72 -29.99 26.60
N SER A 401 13.69 -29.21 26.23
CA SER A 401 12.61 -29.67 25.37
C SER A 401 13.07 -29.88 23.94
N SER A 402 12.56 -30.93 23.27
CA SER A 402 12.86 -31.20 21.87
C SER A 402 12.30 -30.08 20.97
N ARG A 403 13.08 -29.61 20.02
CA ARG A 403 12.66 -28.80 18.87
C ARG A 403 12.60 -29.75 17.67
N SER A 404 11.42 -30.26 17.40
CA SER A 404 11.16 -31.06 16.21
C SER A 404 10.08 -30.40 15.42
N ILE A 405 10.35 -30.02 14.18
CA ILE A 405 9.35 -29.57 13.22
C ILE A 405 9.54 -30.30 11.90
N SER A 406 8.43 -30.76 11.35
CA SER A 406 8.35 -31.28 9.99
C SER A 406 7.75 -30.22 9.08
N LEU A 407 8.30 -30.08 7.90
CA LEU A 407 7.79 -29.20 6.85
C LEU A 407 7.01 -30.05 5.85
N THR A 408 5.74 -29.74 5.70
CA THR A 408 4.88 -30.42 4.74
C THR A 408 4.62 -29.49 3.56
N GLU A 409 5.02 -29.98 2.37
CA GLU A 409 4.80 -29.27 1.13
C GLU A 409 3.34 -29.41 0.68
N GLU A 410 2.69 -28.25 0.45
CA GLU A 410 1.38 -28.19 -0.21
C GLU A 410 1.53 -27.82 -1.67
N ASN A 411 1.49 -28.87 -2.52
CA ASN A 411 1.50 -28.72 -3.97
C ASN A 411 0.15 -28.21 -4.49
N ARG A 412 0.06 -26.91 -4.78
CA ARG A 412 -1.19 -26.29 -5.21
C ARG A 412 -1.13 -25.77 -6.64
N THR A 413 -2.15 -26.14 -7.40
CA THR A 413 -2.36 -25.61 -8.72
C THR A 413 -2.79 -24.13 -8.66
N ARG A 414 -2.84 -23.47 -9.80
CA ARG A 414 -3.36 -22.10 -9.89
C ARG A 414 -4.83 -22.03 -9.48
N GLU A 415 -5.60 -23.09 -9.73
CA GLU A 415 -7.02 -23.18 -9.37
C GLU A 415 -7.20 -23.32 -7.86
N ASP A 416 -6.40 -24.18 -7.22
CA ASP A 416 -6.41 -24.35 -5.75
C ASP A 416 -6.09 -23.03 -5.03
N ARG A 417 -5.10 -22.27 -5.53
CA ARG A 417 -4.77 -20.95 -5.00
C ARG A 417 -5.90 -19.94 -5.16
N TYR A 418 -6.57 -19.97 -6.29
CA TYR A 418 -7.74 -19.11 -6.52
C TYR A 418 -8.89 -19.44 -5.57
N ASP A 419 -9.18 -20.73 -5.37
CA ASP A 419 -10.26 -21.20 -4.49
C ASP A 419 -9.94 -20.91 -3.02
N ALA A 420 -8.68 -21.05 -2.61
CA ALA A 420 -8.21 -20.67 -1.27
C ALA A 420 -8.41 -19.16 -1.02
N MET A 421 -7.99 -18.30 -1.94
CA MET A 421 -8.18 -16.86 -1.84
C MET A 421 -9.66 -16.47 -1.84
N LYS A 422 -10.49 -17.14 -2.63
CA LYS A 422 -11.93 -16.94 -2.62
C LYS A 422 -12.56 -17.38 -1.31
N THR A 423 -12.10 -18.50 -0.74
CA THR A 423 -12.51 -18.98 0.59
C THR A 423 -12.15 -17.95 1.65
N LEU A 424 -10.93 -17.43 1.64
CA LEU A 424 -10.49 -16.37 2.55
C LEU A 424 -11.39 -15.13 2.42
N GLN A 425 -11.68 -14.69 1.20
CA GLN A 425 -12.57 -13.56 0.96
C GLN A 425 -13.96 -13.77 1.58
N LEU A 426 -14.59 -14.91 1.30
CA LEU A 426 -15.93 -15.24 1.85
C LEU A 426 -15.92 -15.35 3.38
N MET A 427 -14.85 -15.87 3.98
CA MET A 427 -14.73 -15.95 5.43
C MET A 427 -14.62 -14.57 6.08
N VAL A 428 -13.95 -13.62 5.43
CA VAL A 428 -13.86 -12.23 5.89
C VAL A 428 -15.21 -11.51 5.72
N GLU A 429 -15.84 -11.61 4.53
CA GLU A 429 -17.16 -11.02 4.26
C GLU A 429 -18.25 -11.55 5.24
N ASP A 430 -18.23 -12.85 5.51
CA ASP A 430 -19.17 -13.52 6.46
C ASP A 430 -18.77 -13.35 7.93
N ARG A 431 -17.63 -12.70 8.23
CA ARG A 431 -17.06 -12.55 9.58
C ARG A 431 -16.84 -13.90 10.30
N ARG A 432 -16.35 -14.87 9.54
CA ARG A 432 -16.04 -16.23 10.02
C ARG A 432 -14.56 -16.48 10.29
N LEU A 433 -13.72 -15.48 10.08
CA LEU A 433 -12.31 -15.52 10.38
C LEU A 433 -11.92 -14.34 11.29
N GLU A 434 -11.43 -14.64 12.48
CA GLU A 434 -10.97 -13.64 13.42
C GLU A 434 -9.45 -13.42 13.27
N PHE A 435 -9.02 -12.16 13.23
CA PHE A 435 -7.61 -11.75 13.11
C PHE A 435 -7.07 -11.12 14.41
N PRO A 436 -5.78 -11.29 14.74
CA PRO A 436 -5.12 -10.42 15.72
C PRO A 436 -5.13 -8.97 15.25
N ARG A 437 -5.12 -8.02 16.18
CA ARG A 437 -5.04 -6.59 15.85
C ARG A 437 -3.63 -6.20 15.40
N ASP A 438 -3.23 -6.71 14.26
CA ASP A 438 -1.95 -6.41 13.62
C ASP A 438 -2.15 -5.43 12.45
N PRO A 439 -1.64 -4.18 12.56
CA PRO A 439 -1.75 -3.19 11.50
C PRO A 439 -1.09 -3.64 10.18
N VAL A 440 -0.04 -4.46 10.27
CA VAL A 440 0.70 -4.94 9.09
C VAL A 440 -0.11 -6.00 8.36
N LEU A 441 -0.71 -6.95 9.08
CA LEU A 441 -1.64 -7.94 8.52
C LEU A 441 -2.84 -7.26 7.85
N LYS A 442 -3.42 -6.24 8.51
CA LYS A 442 -4.49 -5.44 7.90
C LYS A 442 -4.06 -4.82 6.58
N GLN A 443 -2.89 -4.17 6.56
CA GLN A 443 -2.38 -3.53 5.35
C GLN A 443 -2.14 -4.53 4.22
N ASP A 444 -1.60 -5.71 4.54
CA ASP A 444 -1.38 -6.76 3.56
C ASP A 444 -2.69 -7.23 2.92
N LEU A 445 -3.74 -7.45 3.72
CA LEU A 445 -5.06 -7.83 3.23
C LEU A 445 -5.72 -6.73 2.38
N VAL A 446 -5.67 -5.47 2.84
CA VAL A 446 -6.22 -4.32 2.09
C VAL A 446 -5.53 -4.14 0.73
N ARG A 447 -4.27 -4.55 0.61
CA ARG A 447 -3.52 -4.46 -0.65
C ARG A 447 -3.89 -5.50 -1.68
N VAL A 448 -4.43 -6.64 -1.30
CA VAL A 448 -4.79 -7.70 -2.26
C VAL A 448 -5.76 -7.17 -3.29
N ARG A 449 -5.46 -7.39 -4.58
CA ARG A 449 -6.29 -6.94 -5.70
C ARG A 449 -6.86 -8.11 -6.47
N ARG A 450 -8.04 -7.90 -7.02
CA ARG A 450 -8.61 -8.79 -8.04
C ARG A 450 -8.37 -8.18 -9.42
N ARG A 451 -7.75 -8.93 -10.30
CA ARG A 451 -7.55 -8.55 -11.70
C ARG A 451 -8.36 -9.47 -12.60
N VAL A 452 -9.22 -8.90 -13.42
CA VAL A 452 -9.89 -9.63 -14.49
C VAL A 452 -8.89 -9.78 -15.63
N THR A 453 -8.63 -11.02 -16.04
CA THR A 453 -7.76 -11.36 -17.18
C THR A 453 -8.58 -12.14 -18.22
N ALA A 454 -8.03 -12.31 -19.42
CA ALA A 454 -8.66 -13.15 -20.44
C ALA A 454 -8.88 -14.61 -19.98
N ALA A 455 -8.10 -15.07 -18.98
CA ALA A 455 -8.18 -16.41 -18.39
C ALA A 455 -9.01 -16.47 -17.10
N GLY A 456 -9.76 -15.39 -16.75
CA GLY A 456 -10.58 -15.31 -15.55
C GLY A 456 -10.04 -14.31 -14.52
N ILE A 457 -10.53 -14.40 -13.29
CA ILE A 457 -10.11 -13.53 -12.19
C ILE A 457 -8.81 -14.07 -11.56
N LYS A 458 -7.86 -13.19 -11.30
CA LYS A 458 -6.60 -13.49 -10.59
C LYS A 458 -6.50 -12.56 -9.36
N PHE A 459 -6.06 -13.11 -8.24
CA PHE A 459 -5.63 -12.31 -7.10
C PHE A 459 -4.18 -11.90 -7.30
N VAL A 460 -3.89 -10.62 -7.04
CA VAL A 460 -2.57 -10.02 -7.20
C VAL A 460 -2.15 -9.46 -5.86
N LEU A 461 -0.93 -9.76 -5.46
CA LEU A 461 -0.31 -9.26 -4.24
C LEU A 461 0.68 -8.13 -4.63
N PRO A 462 0.26 -6.85 -4.60
CA PRO A 462 1.14 -5.76 -4.95
C PRO A 462 2.17 -5.51 -3.85
N ARG A 463 3.34 -4.99 -4.24
CA ARG A 463 4.34 -4.55 -3.28
C ARG A 463 3.87 -3.31 -2.53
N SER A 464 4.34 -3.15 -1.28
CA SER A 464 4.14 -1.91 -0.51
C SER A 464 4.79 -0.71 -1.19
N GLY A 465 4.28 0.49 -0.90
CA GLY A 465 4.79 1.73 -1.49
C GLY A 465 6.25 2.05 -1.16
N ASP A 466 6.78 1.48 -0.08
CA ASP A 466 8.20 1.53 0.30
C ASP A 466 9.06 0.44 -0.34
N GLY A 467 8.43 -0.51 -1.04
CA GLY A 467 9.10 -1.59 -1.74
C GLY A 467 9.66 -2.71 -0.89
N HIS A 468 9.53 -2.61 0.41
CA HIS A 468 10.11 -3.56 1.35
C HIS A 468 9.18 -4.72 1.71
N ARG A 469 7.93 -4.70 1.24
CA ARG A 469 6.92 -5.69 1.60
C ARG A 469 6.03 -6.06 0.41
N HIS A 470 5.64 -7.33 0.31
CA HIS A 470 4.84 -7.87 -0.79
C HIS A 470 3.56 -8.58 -0.31
N ALA A 471 2.84 -7.94 0.63
CA ALA A 471 1.68 -8.54 1.30
C ALA A 471 2.04 -9.90 1.93
N ASP A 472 3.15 -9.94 2.65
CA ASP A 472 3.89 -11.16 3.04
C ASP A 472 3.08 -12.11 3.94
N TYR A 473 2.07 -11.62 4.65
CA TYR A 473 1.16 -12.48 5.41
C TYR A 473 0.17 -13.26 4.54
N VAL A 474 -0.16 -12.76 3.34
CA VAL A 474 -1.23 -13.32 2.52
C VAL A 474 -0.91 -14.71 1.98
N PRO A 475 0.32 -15.04 1.52
CA PRO A 475 0.64 -16.40 1.09
C PRO A 475 0.44 -17.45 2.18
N ALA A 476 0.85 -17.16 3.43
CA ALA A 476 0.64 -18.07 4.55
C ALA A 476 -0.86 -18.23 4.89
N LEU A 477 -1.66 -17.15 4.78
CA LEU A 477 -3.12 -17.22 4.93
C LEU A 477 -3.80 -17.99 3.80
N GLU A 478 -3.39 -17.74 2.56
CA GLU A 478 -3.88 -18.50 1.40
C GLU A 478 -3.64 -19.99 1.58
N LEU A 479 -2.42 -20.35 2.04
CA LEU A 479 -2.07 -21.73 2.34
C LEU A 479 -2.97 -22.32 3.43
N ALA A 480 -3.21 -21.56 4.50
CA ALA A 480 -4.06 -21.99 5.60
C ALA A 480 -5.50 -22.32 5.19
N MET A 481 -6.03 -21.65 4.14
CA MET A 481 -7.37 -21.96 3.64
C MET A 481 -7.46 -23.33 2.95
N GLY A 482 -6.34 -23.89 2.52
CA GLY A 482 -6.27 -25.25 1.97
C GLY A 482 -6.19 -26.36 3.04
N VAL A 483 -5.74 -26.00 4.26
CA VAL A 483 -5.43 -26.97 5.33
C VAL A 483 -6.14 -26.62 6.65
N LEU A 484 -7.35 -26.11 6.58
CA LEU A 484 -8.11 -25.64 7.75
C LEU A 484 -8.21 -26.71 8.85
N PRO A 485 -8.02 -26.34 10.14
CA PRO A 485 -8.12 -27.27 11.24
C PRO A 485 -9.56 -27.79 11.42
N PRO A 486 -9.75 -29.05 11.85
CA PRO A 486 -11.07 -29.60 12.13
C PRO A 486 -11.74 -28.85 13.28
N PRO A 487 -13.09 -28.91 13.38
CA PRO A 487 -13.81 -28.33 14.49
C PRO A 487 -13.39 -28.97 15.81
N PRO A 488 -13.55 -28.26 16.95
CA PRO A 488 -13.21 -28.79 18.25
C PRO A 488 -14.00 -30.08 18.52
N ALA A 489 -13.32 -31.03 19.14
CA ALA A 489 -14.00 -32.27 19.55
C ALA A 489 -15.20 -31.94 20.45
N PRO A 490 -16.37 -32.57 20.24
CA PRO A 490 -17.49 -32.35 21.14
C PRO A 490 -17.05 -32.65 22.56
N ALA A 491 -17.30 -31.73 23.48
CA ALA A 491 -17.05 -31.99 24.89
C ALA A 491 -17.71 -33.31 25.27
N ALA A 492 -16.94 -34.22 25.85
CA ALA A 492 -17.53 -35.46 26.35
C ALA A 492 -18.75 -35.09 27.21
N PRO A 493 -19.90 -35.71 26.98
CA PRO A 493 -21.09 -35.38 27.74
C PRO A 493 -20.71 -35.43 29.22
N ALA A 494 -21.02 -34.36 29.94
CA ALA A 494 -20.76 -34.28 31.37
C ALA A 494 -21.23 -35.58 31.96
N LYS A 495 -20.34 -36.32 32.63
CA LYS A 495 -20.72 -37.58 33.25
C LYS A 495 -21.89 -37.26 34.17
N ASP A 496 -23.08 -37.71 33.79
CA ASP A 496 -24.25 -37.53 34.60
C ASP A 496 -23.97 -38.25 35.94
N PRO A 497 -23.90 -37.53 37.08
CA PRO A 497 -23.56 -38.13 38.35
C PRO A 497 -24.57 -39.18 38.77
N GLU A 498 -25.85 -39.08 38.33
CA GLU A 498 -26.90 -40.06 38.58
C GLU A 498 -26.69 -41.32 37.73
N LEU A 499 -26.27 -41.14 36.45
CA LEU A 499 -25.96 -42.28 35.58
C LEU A 499 -24.72 -43.05 36.04
N GLU A 500 -23.69 -42.36 36.52
CA GLU A 500 -22.51 -42.99 37.11
C GLU A 500 -22.83 -43.70 38.42
N ARG A 501 -23.67 -43.11 39.29
CA ARG A 501 -24.19 -43.77 40.48
C ARG A 501 -25.04 -44.98 40.12
N ALA A 502 -25.91 -44.88 39.12
CA ALA A 502 -26.72 -46.01 38.65
C ALA A 502 -25.83 -47.14 38.09
N ARG A 503 -24.81 -46.81 37.30
CA ARG A 503 -23.83 -47.79 36.77
C ARG A 503 -23.01 -48.44 37.90
N ALA A 504 -22.59 -47.67 38.90
CA ALA A 504 -21.90 -48.20 40.08
C ALA A 504 -22.77 -49.15 40.87
N LEU A 505 -24.07 -48.83 41.07
CA LEU A 505 -25.06 -49.69 41.73
C LEU A 505 -25.32 -50.99 40.95
N VAL A 506 -25.37 -50.90 39.59
CA VAL A 506 -25.53 -52.10 38.74
C VAL A 506 -24.31 -53.01 38.85
N ARG A 507 -23.09 -52.43 38.78
CA ARG A 507 -21.85 -53.21 38.95
C ARG A 507 -21.73 -53.87 40.32
N ASP A 508 -22.14 -53.16 41.38
CA ASP A 508 -22.13 -53.71 42.75
C ASP A 508 -23.14 -54.86 42.88
N LYS A 509 -24.32 -54.73 42.27
CA LYS A 509 -25.37 -55.75 42.24
C LYS A 509 -24.95 -56.96 41.39
N GLU A 510 -24.32 -56.77 40.23
CA GLU A 510 -23.76 -57.83 39.40
C GLU A 510 -22.60 -58.53 40.11
N GLY A 511 -21.74 -57.77 40.81
CA GLY A 511 -20.67 -58.29 41.64
C GLY A 511 -21.15 -59.14 42.81
N ARG A 512 -22.23 -58.70 43.51
CA ARG A 512 -22.85 -59.48 44.59
C ARG A 512 -23.50 -60.73 44.04
N ASN A 513 -24.25 -60.66 42.95
CA ASN A 513 -24.88 -61.81 42.30
C ASN A 513 -23.81 -62.81 41.80
N ALA A 514 -22.65 -62.31 41.29
CA ALA A 514 -21.55 -63.19 40.90
C ALA A 514 -20.88 -63.88 42.09
N LEU A 515 -20.73 -63.20 43.21
CA LEU A 515 -20.26 -63.78 44.50
C LEU A 515 -21.22 -64.81 45.12
N GLU A 516 -22.53 -64.51 45.14
CA GLU A 516 -23.54 -65.45 45.59
C GLU A 516 -23.60 -66.72 44.73
N ASN A 517 -23.54 -66.55 43.41
CA ASN A 517 -23.47 -67.68 42.46
C ASN A 517 -22.19 -68.53 42.62
N ALA A 518 -21.06 -67.88 42.92
CA ALA A 518 -19.81 -68.57 43.16
C ALA A 518 -19.85 -69.32 44.51
N ALA A 519 -20.40 -68.71 45.52
CA ALA A 519 -20.62 -69.37 46.85
C ALA A 519 -21.53 -70.58 46.75
N LEU A 520 -22.64 -70.48 46.00
CA LEU A 520 -23.53 -71.59 45.70
C LEU A 520 -22.83 -72.75 44.94
N ARG A 521 -21.95 -72.45 44.08
CA ARG A 521 -21.15 -73.46 43.31
C ARG A 521 -20.11 -74.16 44.18
N LEU A 522 -19.63 -73.51 45.22
CA LEU A 522 -18.59 -74.04 46.12
C LEU A 522 -19.13 -74.71 47.33
N GLY A 523 -20.42 -74.90 47.44
CA GLY A 523 -21.09 -75.69 48.48
C GLY A 523 -21.03 -75.11 49.93
N GLY A 524 -20.80 -73.80 50.04
CA GLY A 524 -20.76 -73.07 51.28
C GLY A 524 -22.00 -72.19 51.46
N SER A 525 -22.77 -72.46 52.45
CA SER A 525 -23.79 -71.51 52.97
C SER A 525 -23.07 -70.43 53.76
N LEU A 526 -23.39 -69.15 53.43
CA LEU A 526 -23.06 -68.02 54.27
C LEU A 526 -23.92 -68.05 55.53
#